data_efac244b1e7c42788e4f59994e430ec6
#
_entry.id   efac244b1e7c42788e4f59994e430ec6
#
_cell.length_a   1.000
_cell.length_b   1.000
_cell.length_c   1.000
_cell.angle_alpha   90.00
_cell.angle_beta   90.00
_cell.angle_gamma   90.00
#
_symmetry.space_group_name_H-M   'P 1'
#
loop_
_entity.id
_entity.type
_entity.pdbx_description
1 polymer ?
#
loop_
_entity_poly.entity_id
_entity_poly.type
_entity_poly.pdbx_seq_one_letter_code
_entity_poly.pdbx_strand_id
1 'polypeptide(L)'
;MILIHSSVLQGATIRRDEATGAVIVARIMRGGAADRSGLVHVGDELREVNGVSVIHKRPDEISQLLSQSQGSITLKIIPAIKEEDRLRESKVYMRALFDYIPLEDKATPCQEAGLPFKRGDILQVVTQDDPTWWQAKRMGDSNLRAGLIPSKQFQERRLAYRMKMGTLPNPKSPKKPVYDQGCDKEDCDCEGYFNGQYIAGLRRSFRLSRKDRQGSSGEGSDPGDPDFLTYEEVTRYQQRSNERPRLVVLIGSLGARINELKQRVIAENPHRYAVAVPHTTRPKKPHEKEGVEYHFVTKQQFDADALNNKFIEHGEYKENQYGTSIEAIRSVQAKNKMCIVDVQPEALKRLRTAEFKPYVIFVKPRVPESRRRRSAATSPGGGDHGRLTDEDLQEMRQSAIQIDQQYGHLVDRVLIKEDSASACAELRGILERLERESFWVPVSWVRT
;
A
#
# COMPACT_ATOMS: atom_id res chain seq x y z
N MET A 1 -26.56 -32.78 28.14
CA MET A 1 -25.49 -31.78 28.28
C MET A 1 -24.33 -32.43 29.01
N ILE A 2 -23.30 -32.83 28.30
CA ILE A 2 -22.11 -33.48 28.89
C ILE A 2 -21.06 -32.40 29.03
N LEU A 3 -20.64 -32.10 30.25
CA LEU A 3 -19.52 -31.24 30.57
C LEU A 3 -18.24 -32.00 30.24
N ILE A 4 -17.56 -31.60 29.19
CA ILE A 4 -16.23 -32.09 28.87
C ILE A 4 -15.27 -31.33 29.79
N HIS A 5 -14.46 -32.08 30.56
CA HIS A 5 -13.50 -31.51 31.49
C HIS A 5 -12.66 -30.41 30.82
N SER A 6 -12.45 -29.30 31.51
CA SER A 6 -11.85 -28.07 31.05
C SER A 6 -10.44 -28.20 30.44
N SER A 7 -9.79 -29.35 30.57
CA SER A 7 -8.48 -29.64 30.00
C SER A 7 -8.53 -30.08 28.53
N VAL A 8 -9.68 -30.46 28.00
CA VAL A 8 -9.77 -31.18 26.72
C VAL A 8 -10.21 -30.31 25.56
N LEU A 9 -11.17 -29.43 25.71
CA LEU A 9 -11.51 -28.38 24.74
C LEU A 9 -11.08 -27.00 25.23
N GLN A 10 -10.24 -26.95 26.22
CA GLN A 10 -9.72 -25.73 26.82
C GLN A 10 -10.78 -24.62 26.96
N GLY A 11 -11.94 -24.99 27.53
CA GLY A 11 -13.00 -24.05 27.89
C GLY A 11 -14.22 -24.01 26.96
N ALA A 12 -14.53 -25.07 26.21
CA ALA A 12 -15.81 -25.24 25.55
C ALA A 12 -16.51 -26.53 25.95
N THR A 13 -17.85 -26.55 25.92
CA THR A 13 -18.67 -27.74 26.07
C THR A 13 -19.38 -28.03 24.74
N ILE A 14 -19.57 -29.31 24.44
CA ILE A 14 -20.31 -29.76 23.26
C ILE A 14 -21.55 -30.54 23.67
N ARG A 15 -22.56 -30.53 22.81
CA ARG A 15 -23.76 -31.35 22.94
C ARG A 15 -24.07 -32.01 21.61
N ARG A 16 -24.76 -33.14 21.61
CA ARG A 16 -25.32 -33.71 20.41
C ARG A 16 -26.74 -33.20 20.21
N ASP A 17 -27.06 -32.79 19.02
CA ASP A 17 -28.41 -32.49 18.61
C ASP A 17 -29.14 -33.82 18.31
N GLU A 18 -30.25 -34.06 18.99
CA GLU A 18 -30.98 -35.34 18.89
C GLU A 18 -31.69 -35.52 17.53
N ALA A 19 -32.08 -34.43 16.91
CA ALA A 19 -32.80 -34.45 15.64
C ALA A 19 -31.88 -34.68 14.43
N THR A 20 -30.69 -34.04 14.44
CA THR A 20 -29.76 -34.06 13.31
C THR A 20 -28.56 -34.98 13.54
N GLY A 21 -28.31 -35.38 14.80
CA GLY A 21 -27.10 -36.09 15.19
C GLY A 21 -25.84 -35.24 15.17
N ALA A 22 -25.95 -33.94 14.90
CA ALA A 22 -24.84 -32.99 14.83
C ALA A 22 -24.24 -32.74 16.21
N VAL A 23 -22.92 -32.56 16.26
CA VAL A 23 -22.21 -32.17 17.49
C VAL A 23 -22.08 -30.66 17.50
N ILE A 24 -22.70 -30.00 18.46
CA ILE A 24 -22.81 -28.55 18.54
C ILE A 24 -22.06 -28.03 19.77
N VAL A 25 -21.35 -26.91 19.62
CA VAL A 25 -20.74 -26.16 20.74
C VAL A 25 -21.86 -25.58 21.60
N ALA A 26 -22.00 -26.07 22.81
CA ALA A 26 -23.09 -25.71 23.70
C ALA A 26 -22.76 -24.49 24.59
N ARG A 27 -21.49 -24.36 24.99
CA ARG A 27 -21.04 -23.27 25.88
C ARG A 27 -19.55 -23.04 25.72
N ILE A 28 -19.13 -21.78 25.81
CA ILE A 28 -17.72 -21.38 25.88
C ILE A 28 -17.48 -20.77 27.27
N MET A 29 -16.42 -21.22 27.93
CA MET A 29 -16.02 -20.72 29.23
C MET A 29 -15.07 -19.52 29.06
N ARG A 30 -15.36 -18.43 29.74
CA ARG A 30 -14.53 -17.23 29.75
C ARG A 30 -13.09 -17.56 30.17
N GLY A 31 -12.11 -17.04 29.41
CA GLY A 31 -10.68 -17.24 29.66
C GLY A 31 -10.14 -18.60 29.21
N GLY A 32 -10.97 -19.50 28.69
CA GLY A 32 -10.55 -20.75 28.07
C GLY A 32 -9.86 -20.51 26.71
N ALA A 33 -9.16 -21.51 26.16
CA ALA A 33 -8.50 -21.36 24.86
C ALA A 33 -9.49 -21.16 23.70
N ALA A 34 -10.66 -21.79 23.77
CA ALA A 34 -11.73 -21.57 22.81
C ALA A 34 -12.21 -20.11 22.82
N ASP A 35 -12.37 -19.51 24.00
CA ASP A 35 -12.73 -18.10 24.19
C ASP A 35 -11.60 -17.17 23.68
N ARG A 36 -10.36 -17.46 24.09
CA ARG A 36 -9.20 -16.66 23.65
C ARG A 36 -8.89 -16.76 22.17
N SER A 37 -9.19 -17.90 21.54
CA SER A 37 -9.02 -18.07 20.11
C SER A 37 -9.99 -17.20 19.30
N GLY A 38 -11.18 -16.93 19.85
CA GLY A 38 -12.25 -16.25 19.17
C GLY A 38 -12.78 -16.95 17.91
N LEU A 39 -12.35 -18.19 17.63
CA LEU A 39 -12.66 -18.93 16.41
C LEU A 39 -13.85 -19.86 16.56
N VAL A 40 -14.26 -20.17 17.79
CA VAL A 40 -15.33 -21.10 18.11
C VAL A 40 -16.44 -20.36 18.84
N HIS A 41 -17.68 -20.53 18.38
CA HIS A 41 -18.84 -19.86 18.95
C HIS A 41 -19.89 -20.86 19.41
N VAL A 42 -20.73 -20.44 20.34
CA VAL A 42 -21.88 -21.25 20.78
C VAL A 42 -22.83 -21.43 19.61
N GLY A 43 -23.19 -22.69 19.34
CA GLY A 43 -24.03 -23.06 18.21
C GLY A 43 -23.25 -23.60 17.00
N ASP A 44 -21.94 -23.41 16.94
CA ASP A 44 -21.11 -23.97 15.86
C ASP A 44 -21.20 -25.51 15.85
N GLU A 45 -21.31 -26.08 14.66
CA GLU A 45 -21.31 -27.53 14.47
C GLU A 45 -19.89 -28.04 14.24
N LEU A 46 -19.45 -28.98 15.09
CA LEU A 46 -18.15 -29.62 14.98
C LEU A 46 -18.24 -30.81 14.00
N ARG A 47 -17.43 -30.81 12.96
CA ARG A 47 -17.37 -31.84 11.94
C ARG A 47 -16.17 -32.77 12.04
N GLU A 48 -15.00 -32.21 12.37
CA GLU A 48 -13.76 -32.98 12.47
C GLU A 48 -12.88 -32.42 13.61
N VAL A 49 -12.12 -33.30 14.23
CA VAL A 49 -11.07 -33.00 15.20
C VAL A 49 -9.79 -33.65 14.70
N ASN A 50 -8.76 -32.87 14.41
CA ASN A 50 -7.46 -33.33 13.88
C ASN A 50 -7.63 -34.26 12.65
N GLY A 51 -8.56 -33.93 11.75
CA GLY A 51 -8.85 -34.72 10.54
C GLY A 51 -9.76 -35.94 10.77
N VAL A 52 -10.11 -36.24 12.01
CA VAL A 52 -11.03 -37.34 12.34
C VAL A 52 -12.46 -36.82 12.39
N SER A 53 -13.36 -37.40 11.58
CA SER A 53 -14.79 -37.04 11.59
C SER A 53 -15.43 -37.36 12.93
N VAL A 54 -16.19 -36.39 13.46
CA VAL A 54 -16.99 -36.56 14.70
C VAL A 54 -18.46 -36.76 14.41
N ILE A 55 -18.86 -36.86 13.16
CA ILE A 55 -20.24 -37.17 12.75
C ILE A 55 -20.61 -38.55 13.31
N HIS A 56 -21.73 -38.64 14.00
CA HIS A 56 -22.22 -39.84 14.66
C HIS A 56 -21.41 -40.32 15.90
N LYS A 57 -20.31 -39.66 16.27
CA LYS A 57 -19.59 -39.99 17.50
C LYS A 57 -20.34 -39.46 18.71
N ARG A 58 -20.22 -40.21 19.81
CA ARG A 58 -20.72 -39.77 21.12
C ARG A 58 -19.79 -38.70 21.71
N PRO A 59 -20.31 -37.78 22.56
CA PRO A 59 -19.49 -36.76 23.19
C PRO A 59 -18.28 -37.33 23.97
N ASP A 60 -18.43 -38.52 24.57
CA ASP A 60 -17.31 -39.17 25.28
C ASP A 60 -16.18 -39.60 24.35
N GLU A 61 -16.51 -40.09 23.14
CA GLU A 61 -15.52 -40.49 22.14
C GLU A 61 -14.78 -39.24 21.59
N ILE A 62 -15.50 -38.12 21.46
CA ILE A 62 -14.90 -36.85 21.05
C ILE A 62 -14.00 -36.29 22.13
N SER A 63 -14.41 -36.46 23.40
CA SER A 63 -13.60 -36.12 24.57
C SER A 63 -12.28 -36.89 24.60
N GLN A 64 -12.30 -38.18 24.26
CA GLN A 64 -11.09 -38.98 24.15
C GLN A 64 -10.17 -38.51 23.00
N LEU A 65 -10.72 -38.19 21.83
CA LEU A 65 -9.94 -37.65 20.70
C LEU A 65 -9.24 -36.35 21.08
N LEU A 66 -9.93 -35.49 21.82
CA LEU A 66 -9.38 -34.21 22.24
C LEU A 66 -8.34 -34.39 23.36
N SER A 67 -8.52 -35.34 24.30
CA SER A 67 -7.57 -35.63 25.37
C SER A 67 -6.26 -36.25 24.89
N GLN A 68 -6.31 -36.99 23.76
CA GLN A 68 -5.13 -37.59 23.13
C GLN A 68 -4.34 -36.60 22.28
N SER A 69 -4.91 -35.41 22.02
CA SER A 69 -4.25 -34.37 21.22
C SER A 69 -3.22 -33.62 22.06
N GLN A 70 -1.95 -33.66 21.69
CA GLN A 70 -0.88 -32.88 22.31
C GLN A 70 -0.61 -31.64 21.43
N GLY A 71 -0.63 -30.45 22.03
CA GLY A 71 -0.32 -29.20 21.33
C GLY A 71 -1.54 -28.53 20.69
N SER A 72 -1.46 -28.18 19.41
CA SER A 72 -2.56 -27.54 18.68
C SER A 72 -3.64 -28.54 18.29
N ILE A 73 -4.89 -28.10 18.37
CA ILE A 73 -6.06 -28.89 17.95
C ILE A 73 -6.66 -28.24 16.72
N THR A 74 -6.72 -28.99 15.63
CA THR A 74 -7.39 -28.55 14.42
C THR A 74 -8.85 -28.98 14.43
N LEU A 75 -9.75 -28.00 14.42
CA LEU A 75 -11.19 -28.24 14.37
C LEU A 75 -11.74 -27.84 12.99
N LYS A 76 -12.56 -28.71 12.41
CA LYS A 76 -13.40 -28.35 11.27
C LYS A 76 -14.81 -28.10 11.78
N ILE A 77 -15.24 -26.85 11.71
CA ILE A 77 -16.54 -26.41 12.21
C ILE A 77 -17.41 -25.84 11.11
N ILE A 78 -18.72 -25.97 11.23
CA ILE A 78 -19.71 -25.23 10.47
C ILE A 78 -20.24 -24.15 11.41
N PRO A 79 -20.04 -22.87 11.10
CA PRO A 79 -20.54 -21.79 11.95
C PRO A 79 -22.05 -21.85 12.09
N ALA A 80 -22.55 -21.59 13.30
CA ALA A 80 -23.97 -21.39 13.54
C ALA A 80 -24.43 -20.16 12.76
N ILE A 81 -25.24 -20.37 11.74
CA ILE A 81 -25.85 -19.25 10.99
C ILE A 81 -27.01 -18.73 11.83
N LYS A 82 -26.76 -17.82 12.74
CA LYS A 82 -27.81 -16.97 13.29
C LYS A 82 -28.11 -15.92 12.24
N GLU A 83 -29.37 -15.81 11.84
CA GLU A 83 -29.84 -14.79 10.92
C GLU A 83 -29.53 -13.37 11.41
N GLU A 84 -29.43 -13.17 12.72
CA GLU A 84 -28.97 -11.93 13.38
C GLU A 84 -27.49 -11.64 13.15
N ASP A 85 -26.64 -12.64 12.95
CA ASP A 85 -25.21 -12.45 12.69
C ASP A 85 -24.95 -12.07 11.21
N ARG A 86 -25.86 -12.42 10.28
CA ARG A 86 -25.83 -11.87 8.91
C ARG A 86 -26.06 -10.36 8.87
N LEU A 87 -26.82 -9.82 9.82
CA LEU A 87 -27.08 -8.37 9.96
C LEU A 87 -25.98 -7.67 10.76
N ARG A 88 -25.15 -8.40 11.49
CA ARG A 88 -24.01 -7.91 12.29
C ARG A 88 -22.65 -8.24 11.69
N GLU A 89 -22.56 -8.62 10.44
CA GLU A 89 -21.24 -8.66 9.79
C GLU A 89 -20.63 -7.27 9.91
N SER A 90 -19.60 -7.17 10.73
CA SER A 90 -18.84 -5.95 10.89
C SER A 90 -18.42 -5.45 9.49
N LYS A 91 -18.95 -4.30 9.09
CA LYS A 91 -18.62 -3.68 7.80
C LYS A 91 -17.31 -2.91 7.88
N VAL A 92 -16.42 -3.27 8.80
CA VAL A 92 -15.12 -2.64 8.96
C VAL A 92 -14.13 -3.33 8.06
N TYR A 93 -13.59 -2.58 7.12
CA TYR A 93 -12.54 -3.04 6.22
C TYR A 93 -11.25 -2.30 6.54
N MET A 94 -10.15 -3.04 6.63
CA MET A 94 -8.82 -2.52 6.91
C MET A 94 -7.89 -2.85 5.76
N ARG A 95 -7.13 -1.88 5.30
CA ARG A 95 -5.95 -2.12 4.44
C ARG A 95 -4.76 -2.42 5.35
N ALA A 96 -4.12 -3.55 5.13
CA ALA A 96 -2.88 -3.88 5.83
C ALA A 96 -1.73 -3.01 5.31
N LEU A 97 -0.97 -2.39 6.20
CA LEU A 97 0.21 -1.58 5.86
C LEU A 97 1.52 -2.32 6.15
N PHE A 98 1.44 -3.59 6.52
CA PHE A 98 2.57 -4.47 6.82
C PHE A 98 2.27 -5.91 6.39
N ASP A 99 3.31 -6.73 6.33
CA ASP A 99 3.19 -8.16 6.07
C ASP A 99 3.06 -8.94 7.39
N TYR A 100 2.23 -9.99 7.39
CA TYR A 100 2.03 -10.83 8.55
C TYR A 100 2.06 -12.32 8.19
N ILE A 101 2.91 -13.07 8.88
CA ILE A 101 3.07 -14.52 8.73
C ILE A 101 2.81 -15.14 10.11
N PRO A 102 1.63 -15.75 10.34
CA PRO A 102 1.27 -16.32 11.64
C PRO A 102 2.24 -17.37 12.15
N LEU A 103 2.80 -18.19 11.26
CA LEU A 103 3.75 -19.26 11.60
C LEU A 103 5.06 -18.75 12.21
N GLU A 104 5.44 -17.50 11.92
CA GLU A 104 6.63 -16.85 12.47
C GLU A 104 6.33 -16.08 13.77
N ASP A 105 5.06 -15.87 14.09
CA ASP A 105 4.63 -15.10 15.25
C ASP A 105 4.36 -16.00 16.47
N LYS A 106 5.36 -16.10 17.33
CA LYS A 106 5.27 -16.88 18.59
C LYS A 106 4.20 -16.39 19.57
N ALA A 107 3.71 -15.17 19.41
CA ALA A 107 2.65 -14.62 20.25
C ALA A 107 1.24 -15.05 19.80
N THR A 108 1.11 -15.61 18.59
CA THR A 108 -0.17 -16.07 18.07
C THR A 108 -0.67 -17.26 18.90
N PRO A 109 -1.88 -17.21 19.49
CA PRO A 109 -2.42 -18.27 20.32
C PRO A 109 -2.54 -19.62 19.61
N CYS A 110 -2.84 -19.58 18.31
CA CYS A 110 -2.89 -20.74 17.42
C CYS A 110 -2.40 -20.30 16.05
N GLN A 111 -1.20 -20.71 15.66
CA GLN A 111 -0.55 -20.27 14.42
C GLN A 111 -1.31 -20.75 13.18
N GLU A 112 -1.88 -21.95 13.22
CA GLU A 112 -2.67 -22.52 12.14
C GLU A 112 -4.02 -21.81 11.92
N ALA A 113 -4.53 -21.14 12.95
CA ALA A 113 -5.73 -20.31 12.88
C ALA A 113 -5.43 -18.87 12.45
N GLY A 114 -4.17 -18.49 12.35
CA GLY A 114 -3.74 -17.18 11.90
C GLY A 114 -4.06 -16.95 10.43
N LEU A 115 -4.40 -15.71 10.07
CA LEU A 115 -4.60 -15.29 8.70
C LEU A 115 -3.33 -14.63 8.16
N PRO A 116 -2.61 -15.26 7.23
CA PRO A 116 -1.47 -14.61 6.58
C PRO A 116 -1.96 -13.53 5.61
N PHE A 117 -1.29 -12.39 5.62
CA PHE A 117 -1.58 -11.31 4.67
C PHE A 117 -0.32 -10.53 4.31
N LYS A 118 -0.40 -9.79 3.23
CA LYS A 118 0.65 -8.90 2.75
C LYS A 118 0.19 -7.44 2.81
N ARG A 119 1.14 -6.54 2.84
CA ARG A 119 0.90 -5.12 2.69
C ARG A 119 0.06 -4.84 1.44
N GLY A 120 -1.01 -4.08 1.59
CA GLY A 120 -1.98 -3.77 0.55
C GLY A 120 -3.22 -4.67 0.54
N ASP A 121 -3.19 -5.82 1.20
CA ASP A 121 -4.37 -6.68 1.31
C ASP A 121 -5.49 -5.96 2.08
N ILE A 122 -6.73 -6.21 1.64
CA ILE A 122 -7.93 -5.72 2.31
C ILE A 122 -8.49 -6.82 3.19
N LEU A 123 -8.65 -6.51 4.45
CA LEU A 123 -9.15 -7.41 5.48
C LEU A 123 -10.53 -6.95 5.94
N GLN A 124 -11.53 -7.82 5.84
CA GLN A 124 -12.82 -7.62 6.51
C GLN A 124 -12.69 -8.09 7.95
N VAL A 125 -12.71 -7.15 8.88
CA VAL A 125 -12.62 -7.46 10.29
C VAL A 125 -13.99 -7.89 10.79
N VAL A 126 -14.09 -9.14 11.24
CA VAL A 126 -15.34 -9.75 11.70
C VAL A 126 -15.62 -9.42 13.16
N THR A 127 -14.61 -9.51 14.02
CA THR A 127 -14.71 -9.14 15.44
C THR A 127 -13.48 -8.36 15.89
N GLN A 128 -13.70 -7.40 16.80
CA GLN A 128 -12.69 -6.57 17.44
C GLN A 128 -12.80 -6.60 18.97
N ASP A 129 -13.53 -7.59 19.52
CA ASP A 129 -13.84 -7.66 20.94
C ASP A 129 -12.61 -7.97 21.81
N ASP A 130 -11.62 -8.66 21.24
CA ASP A 130 -10.36 -8.93 21.93
C ASP A 130 -9.37 -7.78 21.70
N PRO A 131 -8.75 -7.24 22.75
CA PRO A 131 -7.80 -6.12 22.63
C PRO A 131 -6.48 -6.51 21.95
N THR A 132 -6.20 -7.80 21.80
CA THR A 132 -4.94 -8.35 21.30
C THR A 132 -5.11 -8.99 19.91
N TRP A 133 -6.14 -9.79 19.72
CA TRP A 133 -6.38 -10.56 18.52
C TRP A 133 -7.75 -10.31 17.92
N TRP A 134 -7.77 -9.88 16.66
CA TRP A 134 -9.01 -9.73 15.91
C TRP A 134 -9.22 -10.93 14.98
N GLN A 135 -10.43 -11.13 14.55
CA GLN A 135 -10.76 -12.07 13.49
C GLN A 135 -11.06 -11.32 12.21
N ALA A 136 -10.47 -11.77 11.13
CA ALA A 136 -10.64 -11.15 9.81
C ALA A 136 -10.69 -12.18 8.69
N LYS A 137 -11.30 -11.78 7.57
CA LYS A 137 -11.28 -12.49 6.29
C LYS A 137 -10.47 -11.63 5.30
N ARG A 138 -9.67 -12.25 4.46
CA ARG A 138 -8.99 -11.54 3.38
C ARG A 138 -9.92 -11.43 2.17
N MET A 139 -10.11 -10.21 1.67
CA MET A 139 -10.94 -9.97 0.49
C MET A 139 -10.28 -10.55 -0.75
N GLY A 140 -11.10 -11.21 -1.59
CA GLY A 140 -10.61 -11.88 -2.81
C GLY A 140 -10.05 -13.28 -2.59
N ASP A 141 -10.03 -13.77 -1.35
CA ASP A 141 -9.67 -15.15 -1.06
C ASP A 141 -10.89 -16.08 -1.30
N SER A 142 -10.64 -17.24 -1.88
CA SER A 142 -11.66 -18.29 -2.01
C SER A 142 -12.03 -18.94 -0.66
N ASN A 143 -11.14 -18.85 0.33
CA ASN A 143 -11.39 -19.31 1.68
C ASN A 143 -12.11 -18.23 2.49
N LEU A 144 -13.40 -18.42 2.70
CA LEU A 144 -14.25 -17.49 3.45
C LEU A 144 -14.11 -17.59 4.98
N ARG A 145 -13.16 -18.39 5.47
CA ARG A 145 -12.95 -18.53 6.94
C ARG A 145 -12.24 -17.31 7.49
N ALA A 146 -12.72 -16.83 8.62
CA ALA A 146 -12.02 -15.83 9.40
C ALA A 146 -10.80 -16.47 10.09
N GLY A 147 -9.69 -15.77 10.12
CA GLY A 147 -8.49 -16.14 10.85
C GLY A 147 -8.04 -15.04 11.78
N LEU A 148 -7.13 -15.38 12.71
CA LEU A 148 -6.59 -14.44 13.68
C LEU A 148 -5.59 -13.48 13.06
N ILE A 149 -5.74 -12.22 13.39
CA ILE A 149 -4.79 -11.16 13.07
C ILE A 149 -4.48 -10.35 14.33
N PRO A 150 -3.28 -9.77 14.47
CA PRO A 150 -2.99 -8.91 15.61
C PRO A 150 -3.87 -7.65 15.54
N SER A 151 -4.42 -7.24 16.70
CA SER A 151 -5.15 -5.97 16.78
C SER A 151 -4.24 -4.78 16.48
N LYS A 152 -4.81 -3.64 16.08
CA LYS A 152 -4.05 -2.41 15.84
C LYS A 152 -3.19 -2.03 17.05
N GLN A 153 -3.79 -1.97 18.24
CA GLN A 153 -3.09 -1.61 19.47
C GLN A 153 -1.98 -2.58 19.85
N PHE A 154 -2.21 -3.88 19.66
CA PHE A 154 -1.19 -4.88 19.94
C PHE A 154 -0.01 -4.76 18.99
N GLN A 155 -0.26 -4.55 17.70
CA GLN A 155 0.78 -4.36 16.72
C GLN A 155 1.59 -3.07 16.97
N GLU A 156 0.94 -1.97 17.30
CA GLU A 156 1.60 -0.72 17.66
C GLU A 156 2.50 -0.89 18.88
N ARG A 157 2.03 -1.57 19.94
CA ARG A 157 2.85 -1.88 21.13
C ARG A 157 4.08 -2.71 20.78
N ARG A 158 3.93 -3.71 19.89
CA ARG A 158 5.08 -4.54 19.44
C ARG A 158 6.09 -3.71 18.67
N LEU A 159 5.63 -2.83 17.79
CA LEU A 159 6.50 -1.94 17.01
C LEU A 159 7.23 -0.94 17.93
N ALA A 160 6.52 -0.34 18.89
CA ALA A 160 7.11 0.55 19.89
C ALA A 160 8.19 -0.16 20.72
N TYR A 161 7.95 -1.39 21.13
CA TYR A 161 8.93 -2.20 21.85
C TYR A 161 10.17 -2.48 21.00
N ARG A 162 10.01 -2.90 19.74
CA ARG A 162 11.13 -3.13 18.82
C ARG A 162 11.96 -1.88 18.56
N MET A 163 11.33 -0.72 18.51
CA MET A 163 12.05 0.56 18.37
C MET A 163 12.88 0.89 19.62
N LYS A 164 12.32 0.66 20.82
CA LYS A 164 13.05 0.85 22.07
C LYS A 164 14.25 -0.07 22.21
N MET A 165 14.15 -1.29 21.69
CA MET A 165 15.23 -2.29 21.70
C MET A 165 16.24 -2.09 20.55
N GLY A 166 16.09 -1.07 19.72
CA GLY A 166 17.00 -0.78 18.60
C GLY A 166 16.93 -1.77 17.42
N THR A 167 15.95 -2.66 17.41
CA THR A 167 15.75 -3.65 16.33
C THR A 167 15.00 -3.06 15.12
N LEU A 168 14.40 -1.89 15.27
CA LEU A 168 13.81 -1.09 14.19
C LEU A 168 14.45 0.29 14.15
N PRO A 169 14.68 0.86 12.94
CA PRO A 169 15.18 2.23 12.82
C PRO A 169 14.15 3.21 13.38
N ASN A 170 14.60 4.13 14.22
CA ASN A 170 13.77 5.21 14.75
C ASN A 170 13.36 6.16 13.60
N PRO A 171 12.08 6.37 13.30
CA PRO A 171 11.65 7.27 12.22
C PRO A 171 12.03 8.74 12.46
N LYS A 172 12.40 9.11 13.69
CA LYS A 172 12.84 10.47 14.04
C LYS A 172 14.35 10.72 13.86
N SER A 173 15.16 9.69 13.61
CA SER A 173 16.56 9.88 13.30
C SER A 173 16.76 9.94 11.79
N PRO A 174 17.13 11.10 11.21
CA PRO A 174 17.50 11.15 9.81
C PRO A 174 18.81 10.35 9.67
N LYS A 175 18.76 9.20 9.03
CA LYS A 175 19.98 8.55 8.55
C LYS A 175 20.62 9.53 7.57
N LYS A 176 21.76 10.10 7.95
CA LYS A 176 22.63 10.78 6.99
C LYS A 176 22.96 9.74 5.92
N PRO A 177 22.69 9.99 4.64
CA PRO A 177 23.31 9.19 3.60
C PRO A 177 24.81 9.45 3.71
N VAL A 178 25.57 8.40 3.93
CA VAL A 178 27.01 8.41 3.75
C VAL A 178 27.20 8.46 2.24
N TYR A 179 27.36 9.66 1.71
CA TYR A 179 27.91 9.86 0.40
C TYR A 179 29.40 10.00 0.57
N ASP A 180 30.09 8.97 0.13
CA ASP A 180 31.52 9.02 -0.09
C ASP A 180 31.83 10.06 -1.19
N GLN A 181 32.84 10.86 -0.94
CA GLN A 181 33.32 11.90 -1.84
C GLN A 181 33.98 11.23 -3.05
N GLY A 182 33.62 11.71 -4.22
CA GLY A 182 34.48 11.59 -5.38
C GLY A 182 33.81 10.98 -6.60
N CYS A 183 33.22 11.83 -7.41
CA CYS A 183 33.41 11.78 -8.86
C CYS A 183 32.97 13.11 -9.50
N ASP A 184 33.94 14.01 -9.67
CA ASP A 184 33.89 14.99 -10.73
C ASP A 184 34.02 14.24 -12.05
N LYS A 185 32.96 14.22 -12.82
CA LYS A 185 33.00 14.05 -14.26
C LYS A 185 31.91 14.92 -14.86
N GLU A 186 32.38 16.03 -15.36
CA GLU A 186 31.77 16.79 -16.44
C GLU A 186 31.52 15.86 -17.62
N ASP A 187 30.50 16.23 -18.41
CA ASP A 187 30.15 15.66 -19.72
C ASP A 187 29.31 14.36 -19.71
N CYS A 188 28.00 14.56 -19.66
CA CYS A 188 27.07 13.75 -20.41
C CYS A 188 26.06 14.66 -21.09
N ASP A 189 26.43 15.14 -22.26
CA ASP A 189 25.53 15.70 -23.23
C ASP A 189 24.59 14.60 -23.75
N CYS A 190 23.42 14.52 -23.16
CA CYS A 190 22.30 13.81 -23.78
C CYS A 190 21.35 14.86 -24.34
N GLU A 191 21.72 15.43 -25.48
CA GLU A 191 20.77 16.13 -26.33
C GLU A 191 19.83 15.12 -26.96
N GLY A 192 18.64 14.99 -26.38
CA GLY A 192 17.51 14.28 -26.96
C GLY A 192 16.35 15.23 -27.11
N TYR A 193 16.22 15.82 -28.26
CA TYR A 193 15.09 16.63 -28.67
C TYR A 193 13.82 15.81 -28.71
N PHE A 194 12.78 16.23 -27.96
CA PHE A 194 11.37 16.19 -28.37
C PHE A 194 10.47 16.94 -27.38
N ASN A 195 9.49 17.65 -27.89
CA ASN A 195 8.51 18.53 -27.27
C ASN A 195 8.08 18.16 -25.83
N GLY A 196 8.30 19.08 -24.90
CA GLY A 196 7.77 18.98 -23.51
C GLY A 196 8.61 18.17 -22.54
N GLN A 197 9.85 17.87 -22.81
CA GLN A 197 10.65 16.82 -22.19
C GLN A 197 11.49 17.17 -20.96
N TYR A 198 11.40 18.37 -20.42
CA TYR A 198 12.38 18.77 -19.41
C TYR A 198 12.09 18.38 -17.97
N ILE A 199 10.96 17.76 -17.67
CA ILE A 199 10.67 17.36 -16.29
C ILE A 199 11.44 16.09 -15.86
N ALA A 200 11.78 15.19 -16.77
CA ALA A 200 12.51 13.96 -16.42
C ALA A 200 14.00 14.19 -16.09
N GLY A 201 14.65 15.16 -16.72
CA GLY A 201 16.02 15.58 -16.38
C GLY A 201 16.12 16.33 -15.07
N LEU A 202 15.07 17.08 -14.73
CA LEU A 202 14.97 17.84 -13.48
C LEU A 202 15.01 16.98 -12.21
N ARG A 203 14.55 15.75 -12.29
CA ARG A 203 14.42 14.87 -11.11
C ARG A 203 15.76 14.42 -10.52
N ARG A 204 16.83 14.39 -11.27
CA ARG A 204 18.18 14.12 -10.75
C ARG A 204 18.76 15.29 -9.95
N SER A 205 18.24 16.51 -10.16
CA SER A 205 18.76 17.74 -9.57
C SER A 205 17.89 18.32 -8.46
N PHE A 206 16.70 17.75 -8.17
CA PHE A 206 15.87 18.19 -7.06
C PHE A 206 16.50 17.80 -5.71
N ARG A 207 17.50 18.53 -5.32
CA ARG A 207 17.90 18.57 -3.91
C ARG A 207 16.91 19.49 -3.20
N LEU A 208 15.91 18.89 -2.55
CA LEU A 208 15.09 19.63 -1.59
C LEU A 208 16.01 20.36 -0.61
N SER A 209 16.04 21.68 -0.70
CA SER A 209 16.79 22.51 0.22
C SER A 209 16.26 22.28 1.63
N ARG A 210 17.11 21.74 2.51
CA ARG A 210 16.79 21.35 3.88
C ARG A 210 16.50 22.52 4.83
N LYS A 211 16.36 23.75 4.33
CA LYS A 211 16.27 24.94 5.17
C LYS A 211 14.88 25.25 5.74
N ASP A 212 13.82 24.63 5.27
CA ASP A 212 12.45 25.00 5.66
C ASP A 212 11.75 23.97 6.57
N ARG A 213 12.47 23.46 7.57
CA ARG A 213 11.88 22.62 8.63
C ARG A 213 11.56 23.40 9.92
N GLN A 214 11.34 24.69 9.84
CA GLN A 214 10.80 25.46 10.97
C GLN A 214 9.51 26.17 10.56
N GLY A 215 8.40 25.67 11.09
CA GLY A 215 7.14 26.38 11.20
C GLY A 215 6.06 26.03 10.20
N SER A 216 5.29 24.99 10.50
CA SER A 216 3.84 25.01 10.28
C SER A 216 3.20 24.00 11.21
N SER A 217 2.71 24.50 12.32
CA SER A 217 1.71 23.84 13.18
C SER A 217 0.37 23.81 12.45
N GLY A 218 -0.07 22.64 12.07
CA GLY A 218 -1.40 22.34 11.52
C GLY A 218 -2.00 21.20 12.32
N GLU A 219 -2.95 21.54 13.14
CA GLU A 219 -3.89 20.82 13.98
C GLU A 219 -3.97 19.28 13.89
N GLY A 220 -3.90 18.63 15.04
CA GLY A 220 -4.71 17.45 15.36
C GLY A 220 -4.04 16.09 15.36
N SER A 221 -2.78 15.97 15.77
CA SER A 221 -2.28 14.72 16.36
C SER A 221 -1.32 15.05 17.50
N ASP A 222 -1.52 14.37 18.61
CA ASP A 222 -0.71 14.47 19.82
C ASP A 222 0.80 14.36 19.45
N PRO A 223 1.68 15.30 19.84
CA PRO A 223 3.08 15.30 19.37
C PRO A 223 3.96 14.19 19.96
N GLY A 224 3.38 13.13 20.49
CA GLY A 224 4.05 12.08 21.25
C GLY A 224 4.16 10.70 20.59
N ASP A 225 3.24 10.30 19.71
CA ASP A 225 3.21 8.94 19.18
C ASP A 225 3.82 8.84 17.78
N PRO A 226 4.78 7.91 17.56
CA PRO A 226 5.26 7.61 16.22
C PRO A 226 4.13 6.97 15.43
N ASP A 227 3.84 7.50 14.23
CA ASP A 227 2.89 6.92 13.27
C ASP A 227 3.35 5.52 12.87
N PHE A 228 2.80 4.50 13.53
CA PHE A 228 3.07 3.11 13.20
C PHE A 228 2.23 2.67 12.01
N LEU A 229 2.90 2.11 11.00
CA LEU A 229 2.24 1.52 9.84
C LEU A 229 1.64 0.16 10.22
N THR A 230 0.36 0.16 10.58
CA THR A 230 -0.39 -1.05 10.95
C THR A 230 -1.55 -1.28 10.01
N TYR A 231 -2.68 -0.62 10.23
CA TYR A 231 -3.89 -0.74 9.42
C TYR A 231 -4.48 0.63 9.11
N GLU A 232 -5.06 0.75 7.93
CA GLU A 232 -5.85 1.92 7.51
C GLU A 232 -7.29 1.48 7.27
N GLU A 233 -8.25 2.10 7.95
CA GLU A 233 -9.67 1.84 7.71
C GLU A 233 -10.08 2.33 6.33
N VAL A 234 -10.68 1.45 5.52
CA VAL A 234 -11.03 1.73 4.12
C VAL A 234 -12.48 1.38 3.82
N THR A 235 -12.99 2.01 2.78
CA THR A 235 -14.33 1.74 2.26
C THR A 235 -14.34 1.71 0.74
N ARG A 236 -15.37 1.14 0.14
CA ARG A 236 -15.58 1.19 -1.30
C ARG A 236 -16.01 2.57 -1.73
N TYR A 237 -15.36 3.10 -2.74
CA TYR A 237 -15.69 4.36 -3.37
C TYR A 237 -15.73 4.17 -4.89
N GLN A 238 -16.80 4.65 -5.49
CA GLN A 238 -16.95 4.77 -6.94
C GLN A 238 -17.19 6.23 -7.26
N GLN A 239 -16.43 6.77 -8.19
CA GLN A 239 -16.61 8.15 -8.63
C GLN A 239 -18.01 8.33 -9.25
N ARG A 240 -18.72 9.36 -8.82
CA ARG A 240 -20.02 9.72 -9.37
C ARG A 240 -19.84 10.71 -10.52
N SER A 241 -20.78 10.74 -11.44
CA SER A 241 -20.72 11.61 -12.62
C SER A 241 -20.70 13.12 -12.31
N ASN A 242 -21.17 13.52 -11.12
CA ASN A 242 -21.18 14.90 -10.64
C ASN A 242 -19.96 15.25 -9.77
N GLU A 243 -19.09 14.29 -9.50
CA GLU A 243 -17.85 14.50 -8.73
C GLU A 243 -16.68 14.78 -9.67
N ARG A 244 -15.70 15.56 -9.17
CA ARG A 244 -14.45 15.80 -9.90
C ARG A 244 -13.70 14.49 -10.06
N PRO A 245 -13.05 14.25 -11.23
CA PRO A 245 -12.20 13.07 -11.43
C PRO A 245 -11.12 12.96 -10.37
N ARG A 246 -10.81 11.74 -9.95
CA ARG A 246 -9.70 11.46 -9.03
C ARG A 246 -8.38 11.89 -9.64
N LEU A 247 -7.45 12.29 -8.77
CA LEU A 247 -6.07 12.53 -9.16
C LEU A 247 -5.36 11.18 -9.36
N VAL A 248 -4.63 11.04 -10.45
CA VAL A 248 -3.71 9.92 -10.67
C VAL A 248 -2.28 10.38 -10.47
N VAL A 249 -1.56 9.69 -9.60
CA VAL A 249 -0.20 10.04 -9.23
C VAL A 249 0.74 8.92 -9.66
N LEU A 250 1.72 9.27 -10.48
CA LEU A 250 2.79 8.38 -10.88
C LEU A 250 4.03 8.68 -10.05
N ILE A 251 4.60 7.66 -9.45
CA ILE A 251 5.95 7.70 -8.88
C ILE A 251 6.80 6.65 -9.60
N GLY A 252 8.07 6.89 -9.75
CA GLY A 252 8.94 5.98 -10.51
C GLY A 252 10.28 5.79 -9.84
N SER A 253 10.82 4.58 -9.92
CA SER A 253 12.21 4.31 -9.58
C SER A 253 13.14 4.75 -10.72
N LEU A 254 14.43 4.74 -10.46
CA LEU A 254 15.45 5.09 -11.44
C LEU A 254 15.24 4.29 -12.74
N GLY A 255 15.25 4.96 -13.87
CA GLY A 255 15.05 4.36 -15.19
C GLY A 255 13.59 4.13 -15.61
N ALA A 256 12.60 4.42 -14.77
CA ALA A 256 11.19 4.21 -15.10
C ALA A 256 10.66 5.10 -16.22
N ARG A 257 11.27 6.28 -16.46
CA ARG A 257 10.84 7.26 -17.49
C ARG A 257 9.34 7.53 -17.45
N ILE A 258 8.82 7.85 -16.28
CA ILE A 258 7.38 8.01 -16.07
C ILE A 258 6.77 9.19 -16.80
N ASN A 259 7.55 10.24 -17.04
CA ASN A 259 7.07 11.39 -17.80
C ASN A 259 6.74 11.01 -19.26
N GLU A 260 7.59 10.22 -19.91
CA GLU A 260 7.33 9.70 -21.25
C GLU A 260 6.03 8.89 -21.31
N LEU A 261 5.85 7.99 -20.35
CA LEU A 261 4.64 7.18 -20.20
C LEU A 261 3.39 8.06 -20.04
N LYS A 262 3.45 9.05 -19.13
CA LYS A 262 2.37 10.00 -18.88
C LYS A 262 1.99 10.78 -20.15
N GLN A 263 2.96 11.38 -20.83
CA GLN A 263 2.72 12.18 -22.01
C GLN A 263 2.09 11.37 -23.15
N ARG A 264 2.53 10.16 -23.35
CA ARG A 264 1.99 9.27 -24.38
C ARG A 264 0.52 8.93 -24.10
N VAL A 265 0.17 8.54 -22.88
CA VAL A 265 -1.21 8.21 -22.53
C VAL A 265 -2.15 9.41 -22.63
N ILE A 266 -1.66 10.61 -22.26
CA ILE A 266 -2.45 11.84 -22.40
C ILE A 266 -2.64 12.20 -23.87
N ALA A 267 -1.59 12.06 -24.71
CA ALA A 267 -1.68 12.34 -26.14
C ALA A 267 -2.69 11.43 -26.88
N GLU A 268 -2.86 10.19 -26.43
CA GLU A 268 -3.86 9.27 -26.96
C GLU A 268 -5.31 9.71 -26.65
N ASN A 269 -5.55 10.35 -25.50
CA ASN A 269 -6.89 10.78 -25.05
C ASN A 269 -6.90 12.17 -24.39
N PRO A 270 -6.59 13.25 -25.11
CA PRO A 270 -6.45 14.58 -24.54
C PRO A 270 -7.78 15.20 -24.04
N HIS A 271 -8.90 14.62 -24.43
CA HIS A 271 -10.21 15.04 -23.96
C HIS A 271 -10.49 14.54 -22.53
N ARG A 272 -9.95 13.40 -22.16
CA ARG A 272 -10.19 12.75 -20.85
C ARG A 272 -9.09 13.03 -19.83
N TYR A 273 -7.84 13.14 -20.30
CA TYR A 273 -6.65 13.25 -19.46
C TYR A 273 -5.91 14.53 -19.70
N ALA A 274 -5.31 15.09 -18.66
CA ALA A 274 -4.45 16.25 -18.79
C ALA A 274 -3.36 16.28 -17.70
N VAL A 275 -2.32 17.06 -17.93
CA VAL A 275 -1.25 17.35 -16.98
C VAL A 275 -1.60 18.58 -16.14
N ALA A 276 -1.13 18.63 -14.91
CA ALA A 276 -1.03 19.89 -14.18
C ALA A 276 0.16 20.69 -14.76
N VAL A 277 -0.12 21.83 -15.36
CA VAL A 277 0.90 22.68 -15.98
C VAL A 277 1.82 23.22 -14.89
N PRO A 278 3.14 22.92 -14.92
CA PRO A 278 4.07 23.36 -13.92
C PRO A 278 4.43 24.83 -14.05
N HIS A 279 4.93 25.44 -12.97
CA HIS A 279 5.45 26.78 -12.94
C HIS A 279 6.96 26.79 -13.13
N THR A 280 7.50 27.82 -13.77
CA THR A 280 8.95 28.02 -13.91
C THR A 280 9.34 29.49 -13.91
N THR A 281 10.55 29.75 -13.40
CA THR A 281 11.16 31.09 -13.49
C THR A 281 12.01 31.26 -14.76
N ARG A 282 12.15 30.19 -15.55
CA ARG A 282 12.87 30.23 -16.82
C ARG A 282 12.16 31.15 -17.83
N PRO A 283 12.89 31.95 -18.58
CA PRO A 283 12.30 32.74 -19.67
C PRO A 283 11.57 31.84 -20.68
N LYS A 284 10.43 32.35 -21.16
CA LYS A 284 9.62 31.67 -22.20
C LYS A 284 10.37 31.64 -23.54
N LYS A 285 10.42 30.50 -24.19
CA LYS A 285 10.94 30.35 -25.56
C LYS A 285 9.92 30.81 -26.59
N PRO A 286 10.37 31.19 -27.83
CA PRO A 286 9.47 31.74 -28.86
C PRO A 286 8.30 30.83 -29.26
N HIS A 287 8.48 29.51 -29.19
CA HIS A 287 7.48 28.52 -29.59
C HIS A 287 6.58 28.06 -28.43
N GLU A 288 6.91 28.46 -27.20
CA GLU A 288 6.12 28.08 -25.99
C GLU A 288 4.96 29.05 -25.77
N LYS A 289 3.91 28.58 -25.14
CA LYS A 289 2.72 29.36 -24.79
C LYS A 289 2.50 29.34 -23.28
N GLU A 290 2.14 30.50 -22.74
CA GLU A 290 1.75 30.61 -21.33
C GLU A 290 0.60 29.67 -21.01
N GLY A 291 0.72 28.92 -19.90
CA GLY A 291 -0.32 28.01 -19.44
C GLY A 291 -0.45 26.71 -20.26
N VAL A 292 0.46 26.46 -21.21
CA VAL A 292 0.50 25.21 -22.00
C VAL A 292 1.70 24.36 -21.57
N GLU A 293 2.91 24.83 -21.82
CA GLU A 293 4.14 24.15 -21.38
C GLU A 293 4.43 24.44 -19.92
N TYR A 294 4.35 25.73 -19.56
CA TYR A 294 4.59 26.24 -18.20
C TYR A 294 3.72 27.46 -17.90
N HIS A 295 3.54 27.75 -16.61
CA HIS A 295 3.25 29.07 -16.11
C HIS A 295 4.57 29.80 -15.86
N PHE A 296 4.89 30.80 -16.69
CA PHE A 296 6.14 31.55 -16.60
C PHE A 296 6.00 32.68 -15.59
N VAL A 297 6.66 32.57 -14.46
CA VAL A 297 6.55 33.51 -13.34
C VAL A 297 7.90 34.13 -13.00
N THR A 298 7.87 35.27 -12.32
CA THR A 298 9.10 35.88 -11.80
C THR A 298 9.65 35.09 -10.60
N LYS A 299 10.93 35.19 -10.33
CA LYS A 299 11.54 34.55 -9.16
C LYS A 299 10.88 34.99 -7.86
N GLN A 300 10.58 36.29 -7.71
CA GLN A 300 9.88 36.82 -6.54
C GLN A 300 8.51 36.19 -6.34
N GLN A 301 7.74 36.04 -7.41
CA GLN A 301 6.43 35.38 -7.35
C GLN A 301 6.57 33.91 -7.00
N PHE A 302 7.53 33.21 -7.59
CA PHE A 302 7.78 31.79 -7.30
C PHE A 302 8.16 31.58 -5.83
N ASP A 303 9.07 32.38 -5.31
CA ASP A 303 9.51 32.30 -3.92
C ASP A 303 8.36 32.59 -2.95
N ALA A 304 7.50 33.57 -3.26
CA ALA A 304 6.30 33.87 -2.47
C ALA A 304 5.32 32.69 -2.49
N ASP A 305 5.10 32.09 -3.64
CA ASP A 305 4.21 30.92 -3.79
C ASP A 305 4.76 29.67 -3.07
N ALA A 306 6.08 29.48 -3.08
CA ALA A 306 6.74 28.42 -2.34
C ALA A 306 6.62 28.60 -0.82
N LEU A 307 6.82 29.82 -0.33
CA LEU A 307 6.65 30.16 1.09
C LEU A 307 5.18 29.96 1.55
N ASN A 308 4.23 30.25 0.68
CA ASN A 308 2.80 30.02 0.93
C ASN A 308 2.35 28.56 0.73
N ASN A 309 3.28 27.62 0.57
CA ASN A 309 2.98 26.20 0.37
C ASN A 309 2.05 25.88 -0.81
N LYS A 310 2.05 26.70 -1.87
CA LYS A 310 1.22 26.48 -3.05
C LYS A 310 1.69 25.31 -3.93
N PHE A 311 2.98 24.95 -3.84
CA PHE A 311 3.53 23.84 -4.61
C PHE A 311 3.46 22.52 -3.84
N ILE A 312 3.11 21.43 -4.52
CA ILE A 312 3.21 20.07 -4.00
C ILE A 312 4.66 19.60 -3.97
N GLU A 313 5.41 20.02 -4.96
CA GLU A 313 6.87 19.89 -5.04
C GLU A 313 7.44 21.06 -5.86
N HIS A 314 8.66 21.46 -5.53
CA HIS A 314 9.42 22.42 -6.31
C HIS A 314 10.91 22.18 -6.15
N GLY A 315 11.71 22.71 -7.06
CA GLY A 315 13.16 22.59 -7.03
C GLY A 315 13.83 23.46 -8.08
N GLU A 316 15.16 23.47 -8.06
CA GLU A 316 16.00 24.27 -8.93
C GLU A 316 16.77 23.40 -9.92
N TYR A 317 16.85 23.85 -11.16
CA TYR A 317 17.65 23.22 -12.23
C TYR A 317 18.20 24.30 -13.16
N LYS A 318 19.51 24.30 -13.42
CA LYS A 318 20.20 25.31 -14.26
C LYS A 318 19.77 26.74 -13.90
N GLU A 319 19.88 27.09 -12.61
CA GLU A 319 19.54 28.41 -12.06
C GLU A 319 18.07 28.86 -12.22
N ASN A 320 17.21 27.98 -12.66
CA ASN A 320 15.77 28.22 -12.76
C ASN A 320 14.98 27.35 -11.82
N GLN A 321 13.91 27.89 -11.28
CA GLN A 321 13.01 27.19 -10.39
C GLN A 321 11.85 26.56 -11.18
N TYR A 322 11.38 25.43 -10.69
CA TYR A 322 10.27 24.67 -11.27
C TYR A 322 9.42 24.11 -10.15
N GLY A 323 8.10 24.10 -10.32
CA GLY A 323 7.21 23.56 -9.31
C GLY A 323 5.84 23.22 -9.87
N THR A 324 5.18 22.24 -9.25
CA THR A 324 3.80 21.87 -9.58
C THR A 324 2.89 22.37 -8.47
N SER A 325 1.94 23.25 -8.80
CA SER A 325 1.04 23.82 -7.82
C SER A 325 -0.22 22.98 -7.61
N ILE A 326 -0.80 23.09 -6.41
CA ILE A 326 -2.09 22.50 -6.08
C ILE A 326 -3.18 23.06 -7.00
N GLU A 327 -3.12 24.36 -7.30
CA GLU A 327 -4.10 25.02 -8.16
C GLU A 327 -4.07 24.54 -9.61
N ALA A 328 -2.89 24.16 -10.12
CA ALA A 328 -2.77 23.56 -11.45
C ALA A 328 -3.51 22.21 -11.54
N ILE A 329 -3.48 21.40 -10.48
CA ILE A 329 -4.27 20.15 -10.40
C ILE A 329 -5.77 20.47 -10.38
N ARG A 330 -6.19 21.38 -9.52
CA ARG A 330 -7.60 21.84 -9.41
C ARG A 330 -8.15 22.34 -10.73
N SER A 331 -7.34 23.10 -11.47
CA SER A 331 -7.71 23.66 -12.77
C SER A 331 -8.00 22.57 -13.82
N VAL A 332 -7.26 21.47 -13.80
CA VAL A 332 -7.52 20.31 -14.67
C VAL A 332 -8.82 19.60 -14.25
N GLN A 333 -8.98 19.32 -12.97
CA GLN A 333 -10.16 18.63 -12.44
C GLN A 333 -11.45 19.48 -12.63
N ALA A 334 -11.36 20.82 -12.55
CA ALA A 334 -12.47 21.71 -12.81
C ALA A 334 -12.99 21.63 -14.27
N LYS A 335 -12.14 21.22 -15.21
CA LYS A 335 -12.51 20.93 -16.60
C LYS A 335 -13.06 19.51 -16.79
N ASN A 336 -13.37 18.82 -15.70
CA ASN A 336 -13.82 17.43 -15.67
C ASN A 336 -12.87 16.46 -16.40
N LYS A 337 -11.58 16.75 -16.34
CA LYS A 337 -10.52 15.87 -16.85
C LYS A 337 -9.79 15.19 -15.69
N MET A 338 -9.40 13.95 -15.89
CA MET A 338 -8.55 13.24 -14.95
C MET A 338 -7.13 13.83 -15.04
N CYS A 339 -6.66 14.38 -13.93
CA CYS A 339 -5.30 14.93 -13.84
C CYS A 339 -4.31 13.78 -13.57
N ILE A 340 -3.26 13.70 -14.38
CA ILE A 340 -2.17 12.75 -14.20
C ILE A 340 -0.90 13.54 -13.89
N VAL A 341 -0.37 13.35 -12.68
CA VAL A 341 0.87 13.99 -12.24
C VAL A 341 1.94 12.94 -12.01
N ASP A 342 3.17 13.30 -12.27
CA ASP A 342 4.34 12.53 -11.86
C ASP A 342 5.13 13.36 -10.85
N VAL A 343 5.35 12.79 -9.67
CA VAL A 343 5.93 13.50 -8.53
C VAL A 343 6.99 12.65 -7.84
N GLN A 344 7.80 13.31 -7.03
CA GLN A 344 8.68 12.61 -6.09
C GLN A 344 7.83 11.92 -5.01
N PRO A 345 8.25 10.75 -4.48
CA PRO A 345 7.49 10.02 -3.48
C PRO A 345 7.16 10.81 -2.22
N GLU A 346 8.00 11.78 -1.84
CA GLU A 346 7.80 12.67 -0.70
C GLU A 346 6.53 13.52 -0.81
N ALA A 347 6.15 13.88 -2.04
CA ALA A 347 4.96 14.68 -2.31
C ALA A 347 3.65 13.92 -2.05
N LEU A 348 3.68 12.59 -1.96
CA LEU A 348 2.48 11.76 -1.75
C LEU A 348 1.72 12.15 -0.48
N LYS A 349 2.43 12.48 0.60
CA LYS A 349 1.80 12.88 1.87
C LYS A 349 0.93 14.14 1.73
N ARG A 350 1.33 15.07 0.87
CA ARG A 350 0.57 16.30 0.60
C ARG A 350 -0.64 16.06 -0.31
N LEU A 351 -0.56 15.06 -1.17
CA LEU A 351 -1.63 14.72 -2.13
C LEU A 351 -2.68 13.78 -1.55
N ARG A 352 -2.36 13.01 -0.50
CA ARG A 352 -3.30 12.08 0.14
C ARG A 352 -4.35 12.81 0.97
N THR A 353 -5.33 13.39 0.30
CA THR A 353 -6.42 14.16 0.88
C THR A 353 -7.79 13.69 0.37
N ALA A 354 -8.85 14.01 1.10
CA ALA A 354 -10.22 13.77 0.68
C ALA A 354 -10.59 14.54 -0.60
N GLU A 355 -9.94 15.69 -0.85
CA GLU A 355 -10.16 16.51 -2.04
C GLU A 355 -9.72 15.78 -3.31
N PHE A 356 -8.49 15.25 -3.32
CA PHE A 356 -7.90 14.65 -4.51
C PHE A 356 -8.18 13.17 -4.65
N LYS A 357 -8.39 12.45 -3.55
CA LYS A 357 -8.57 10.99 -3.52
C LYS A 357 -7.58 10.28 -4.47
N PRO A 358 -6.25 10.52 -4.33
CA PRO A 358 -5.28 10.10 -5.32
C PRO A 358 -5.27 8.58 -5.48
N TYR A 359 -5.06 8.14 -6.71
CA TYR A 359 -4.69 6.77 -7.04
C TYR A 359 -3.22 6.74 -7.40
N VAL A 360 -2.43 6.09 -6.58
CA VAL A 360 -0.96 6.11 -6.67
C VAL A 360 -0.45 4.87 -7.39
N ILE A 361 0.26 5.09 -8.49
CA ILE A 361 0.87 4.03 -9.30
C ILE A 361 2.39 4.14 -9.20
N PHE A 362 3.02 3.08 -8.73
CA PHE A 362 4.47 2.97 -8.71
C PHE A 362 4.97 2.24 -9.96
N VAL A 363 5.65 2.95 -10.82
CA VAL A 363 6.22 2.42 -12.06
C VAL A 363 7.67 1.99 -11.82
N LYS A 364 7.97 0.73 -12.08
CA LYS A 364 9.32 0.16 -12.03
C LYS A 364 9.74 -0.32 -13.41
N PRO A 365 10.97 -0.05 -13.86
CA PRO A 365 11.49 -0.72 -15.04
C PRO A 365 11.72 -2.20 -14.74
N ARG A 366 11.53 -3.05 -15.74
CA ARG A 366 11.99 -4.44 -15.63
C ARG A 366 13.51 -4.46 -15.71
N VAL A 367 14.15 -4.82 -14.60
CA VAL A 367 15.60 -4.97 -14.54
C VAL A 367 15.93 -6.43 -14.78
N PRO A 368 16.63 -6.80 -15.87
CA PRO A 368 17.03 -8.17 -16.13
C PRO A 368 17.92 -8.69 -15.00
N GLU A 369 17.77 -9.97 -14.65
CA GLU A 369 18.74 -10.65 -13.79
C GLU A 369 20.09 -10.64 -14.48
N SER A 370 21.17 -10.35 -13.72
CA SER A 370 22.53 -10.35 -14.28
C SER A 370 22.78 -11.67 -15.00
N ARG A 371 23.01 -11.60 -16.31
CA ARG A 371 23.40 -12.80 -17.06
C ARG A 371 24.72 -13.30 -16.46
N ARG A 372 24.71 -14.48 -15.86
CA ARG A 372 25.94 -15.28 -15.64
C ARG A 372 26.70 -15.22 -16.96
N ARG A 373 27.94 -14.68 -16.91
CA ARG A 373 28.88 -14.66 -18.01
C ARG A 373 28.93 -16.04 -18.64
N ARG A 374 28.22 -16.28 -19.72
CA ARG A 374 28.62 -17.26 -20.69
C ARG A 374 29.71 -16.57 -21.49
N SER A 375 30.94 -16.99 -21.22
CA SER A 375 32.08 -16.71 -22.05
C SER A 375 31.76 -17.15 -23.47
N ALA A 376 31.54 -16.20 -24.36
CA ALA A 376 31.52 -16.42 -25.79
C ALA A 376 32.33 -15.30 -26.43
N ALA A 377 33.41 -15.73 -27.03
CA ALA A 377 34.35 -15.11 -27.94
C ALA A 377 33.98 -13.76 -28.54
N THR A 378 34.90 -12.85 -28.35
CA THR A 378 35.31 -11.71 -29.16
C THR A 378 34.77 -11.64 -30.56
N SER A 379 34.08 -10.53 -30.87
CA SER A 379 34.18 -9.84 -32.16
C SER A 379 34.34 -8.35 -31.86
N PRO A 380 35.39 -7.69 -32.31
CA PRO A 380 35.63 -6.27 -32.16
C PRO A 380 34.95 -5.51 -33.30
N GLY A 381 34.01 -4.64 -33.01
CA GLY A 381 33.46 -3.74 -33.98
C GLY A 381 31.99 -3.43 -33.78
N GLY A 382 31.69 -2.40 -33.01
CA GLY A 382 30.34 -1.85 -32.90
C GLY A 382 30.25 -0.93 -31.71
N GLY A 383 30.10 0.37 -31.91
CA GLY A 383 30.11 1.41 -30.89
C GLY A 383 29.17 1.12 -29.71
N ASP A 384 29.70 1.18 -28.54
CA ASP A 384 29.05 0.91 -27.24
C ASP A 384 28.32 2.18 -26.77
N HIS A 385 27.30 2.61 -27.51
CA HIS A 385 26.42 3.67 -27.06
C HIS A 385 25.06 3.10 -26.64
N GLY A 386 24.88 2.88 -25.34
CA GLY A 386 23.58 2.60 -24.75
C GLY A 386 23.40 1.30 -23.95
N ARG A 387 24.46 0.58 -23.63
CA ARG A 387 24.36 -0.63 -22.82
C ARG A 387 24.47 -0.25 -21.35
N LEU A 388 23.36 -0.48 -20.58
CA LEU A 388 23.36 -0.32 -19.13
C LEU A 388 24.45 -1.21 -18.52
N THR A 389 25.25 -0.65 -17.62
CA THR A 389 26.25 -1.38 -16.86
C THR A 389 25.60 -2.23 -15.76
N ASP A 390 26.33 -3.20 -15.20
CA ASP A 390 25.81 -3.95 -14.05
C ASP A 390 25.62 -3.05 -12.84
N GLU A 391 26.38 -1.98 -12.70
CA GLU A 391 26.23 -0.94 -11.68
C GLU A 391 24.92 -0.18 -11.87
N ASP A 392 24.61 0.29 -13.09
CA ASP A 392 23.33 0.95 -13.39
C ASP A 392 22.14 0.05 -13.06
N LEU A 393 22.20 -1.23 -13.39
CA LEU A 393 21.16 -2.21 -13.10
C LEU A 393 20.99 -2.41 -11.58
N GLN A 394 22.08 -2.38 -10.84
CA GLN A 394 22.05 -2.49 -9.38
C GLN A 394 21.46 -1.22 -8.74
N GLU A 395 21.82 -0.03 -9.21
CA GLU A 395 21.24 1.22 -8.76
C GLU A 395 19.73 1.28 -9.03
N MET A 396 19.29 0.84 -10.20
CA MET A 396 17.86 0.76 -10.55
C MET A 396 17.10 -0.17 -9.59
N ARG A 397 17.66 -1.33 -9.25
CA ARG A 397 17.06 -2.25 -8.27
C ARG A 397 17.01 -1.62 -6.89
N GLN A 398 18.12 -1.02 -6.44
CA GLN A 398 18.22 -0.38 -5.13
C GLN A 398 17.23 0.78 -4.99
N SER A 399 17.10 1.60 -6.02
CA SER A 399 16.12 2.69 -6.09
C SER A 399 14.69 2.17 -5.93
N ALA A 400 14.35 1.09 -6.65
CA ALA A 400 13.01 0.49 -6.56
C ALA A 400 12.72 -0.07 -5.17
N ILE A 401 13.70 -0.75 -4.55
CA ILE A 401 13.58 -1.30 -3.19
C ILE A 401 13.40 -0.17 -2.18
N GLN A 402 14.20 0.88 -2.28
CA GLN A 402 14.14 2.01 -1.35
C GLN A 402 12.78 2.72 -1.38
N ILE A 403 12.25 2.98 -2.58
CA ILE A 403 10.93 3.60 -2.73
C ILE A 403 9.85 2.67 -2.17
N ASP A 404 9.92 1.37 -2.46
CA ASP A 404 8.95 0.41 -1.95
C ASP A 404 8.96 0.31 -0.41
N GLN A 405 10.14 0.32 0.21
CA GLN A 405 10.28 0.29 1.66
C GLN A 405 9.74 1.55 2.34
N GLN A 406 9.99 2.73 1.75
CA GLN A 406 9.62 3.99 2.37
C GLN A 406 8.19 4.43 2.07
N TYR A 407 7.69 4.17 0.87
CA TYR A 407 6.43 4.70 0.35
C TYR A 407 5.46 3.63 -0.16
N GLY A 408 5.86 2.36 -0.20
CA GLY A 408 5.04 1.28 -0.74
C GLY A 408 3.69 1.12 -0.07
N HIS A 409 3.55 1.53 1.21
CA HIS A 409 2.28 1.54 1.94
C HIS A 409 1.28 2.59 1.41
N LEU A 410 1.75 3.56 0.62
CA LEU A 410 0.93 4.61 -0.01
C LEU A 410 0.57 4.30 -1.47
N VAL A 411 1.07 3.19 -1.99
CA VAL A 411 0.91 2.77 -3.39
C VAL A 411 -0.34 1.91 -3.55
N ASP A 412 -1.19 2.25 -4.51
CA ASP A 412 -2.38 1.46 -4.86
C ASP A 412 -2.08 0.38 -5.90
N ARG A 413 -1.14 0.65 -6.82
CA ARG A 413 -0.77 -0.28 -7.88
C ARG A 413 0.72 -0.19 -8.22
N VAL A 414 1.34 -1.33 -8.46
CA VAL A 414 2.68 -1.40 -9.06
C VAL A 414 2.54 -1.75 -10.53
N LEU A 415 3.18 -0.97 -11.41
CA LEU A 415 3.27 -1.20 -12.84
C LEU A 415 4.72 -1.53 -13.20
N ILE A 416 4.95 -2.71 -13.77
CA ILE A 416 6.27 -3.14 -14.22
C ILE A 416 6.40 -2.80 -15.69
N LYS A 417 7.26 -1.83 -16.02
CA LYS A 417 7.49 -1.38 -17.39
C LYS A 417 8.51 -2.30 -18.06
N GLU A 418 8.02 -3.21 -18.89
CA GLU A 418 8.86 -4.03 -19.77
C GLU A 418 9.27 -3.24 -21.00
N ASP A 419 8.30 -2.63 -21.64
CA ASP A 419 8.44 -1.72 -22.77
C ASP A 419 7.41 -0.56 -22.66
N SER A 420 7.57 0.46 -23.50
CA SER A 420 6.69 1.64 -23.44
C SER A 420 5.27 1.36 -23.94
N ALA A 421 5.08 0.44 -24.87
CA ALA A 421 3.77 0.16 -25.46
C ALA A 421 2.89 -0.63 -24.47
N SER A 422 3.43 -1.70 -23.90
CA SER A 422 2.72 -2.52 -22.91
C SER A 422 2.39 -1.72 -21.64
N ALA A 423 3.34 -0.90 -21.18
CA ALA A 423 3.11 -0.03 -20.01
C ALA A 423 2.02 1.02 -20.27
N CYS A 424 1.97 1.61 -21.47
CA CYS A 424 0.88 2.53 -21.86
C CYS A 424 -0.48 1.82 -21.90
N ALA A 425 -0.53 0.62 -22.47
CA ALA A 425 -1.76 -0.16 -22.51
C ALA A 425 -2.25 -0.53 -21.10
N GLU A 426 -1.34 -0.95 -20.20
CA GLU A 426 -1.69 -1.25 -18.81
C GLU A 426 -2.17 0.01 -18.07
N LEU A 427 -1.45 1.13 -18.19
CA LEU A 427 -1.84 2.39 -17.57
C LEU A 427 -3.22 2.84 -18.05
N ARG A 428 -3.47 2.81 -19.36
CA ARG A 428 -4.78 3.14 -19.93
C ARG A 428 -5.88 2.25 -19.35
N GLY A 429 -5.67 0.94 -19.26
CA GLY A 429 -6.63 0.01 -18.66
C GLY A 429 -6.91 0.33 -17.18
N ILE A 430 -5.90 0.79 -16.42
CA ILE A 430 -6.09 1.25 -15.04
C ILE A 430 -6.97 2.50 -15.00
N LEU A 431 -6.68 3.50 -15.84
CA LEU A 431 -7.43 4.76 -15.90
C LEU A 431 -8.90 4.54 -16.26
N GLU A 432 -9.18 3.67 -17.23
CA GLU A 432 -10.55 3.32 -17.62
C GLU A 432 -11.31 2.63 -16.49
N ARG A 433 -10.66 1.74 -15.74
CA ARG A 433 -11.28 1.10 -14.58
C ARG A 433 -11.56 2.09 -13.46
N LEU A 434 -10.67 3.07 -13.22
CA LEU A 434 -10.87 4.10 -12.20
C LEU A 434 -12.16 4.91 -12.40
N GLU A 435 -12.61 5.07 -13.64
CA GLU A 435 -13.86 5.77 -13.95
C GLU A 435 -15.11 4.90 -13.77
N ARG A 436 -14.99 3.57 -13.90
CA ARG A 436 -16.13 2.65 -13.99
C ARG A 436 -16.31 1.79 -12.75
N GLU A 437 -15.22 1.46 -12.06
CA GLU A 437 -15.22 0.50 -10.97
C GLU A 437 -15.12 1.19 -9.61
N SER A 438 -15.52 0.47 -8.58
CA SER A 438 -15.30 0.91 -7.20
C SER A 438 -13.93 0.45 -6.70
N PHE A 439 -13.27 1.35 -5.98
CA PHE A 439 -11.96 1.11 -5.38
C PHE A 439 -11.98 1.32 -3.87
N TRP A 440 -11.02 0.72 -3.18
CA TRP A 440 -10.84 0.93 -1.77
C TRP A 440 -10.11 2.25 -1.53
N VAL A 441 -10.71 3.11 -0.70
CA VAL A 441 -10.13 4.39 -0.27
C VAL A 441 -10.22 4.53 1.24
N PRO A 442 -9.37 5.34 1.88
CA PRO A 442 -9.50 5.65 3.30
C PRO A 442 -10.90 6.15 3.63
N VAL A 443 -11.47 5.67 4.73
CA VAL A 443 -12.81 6.08 5.18
C VAL A 443 -12.88 7.59 5.40
N SER A 444 -11.78 8.19 5.90
CA SER A 444 -11.66 9.64 6.11
C SER A 444 -11.85 10.48 4.83
N TRP A 445 -11.74 9.87 3.64
CA TRP A 445 -11.94 10.60 2.38
C TRP A 445 -13.40 10.64 1.92
N VAL A 446 -14.27 9.84 2.51
CA VAL A 446 -15.67 9.68 2.10
C VAL A 446 -16.63 10.12 3.19
N ARG A 447 -16.23 10.06 4.46
CA ARG A 447 -17.01 10.62 5.56
C ARG A 447 -16.81 12.14 5.58
N THR A 448 -17.81 12.85 5.12
CA THR A 448 -18.01 14.30 5.36
C THR A 448 -18.89 14.49 6.58
#